data_4d540b04e0c7b2531f53d3db3d1cfb0b
#
_entry.id   4d540b04e0c7b2531f53d3db3d1cfb0b
#
_cell.length_a   1.000
_cell.length_b   1.000
_cell.length_c   1.000
_cell.angle_alpha   90.00
_cell.angle_beta   90.00
_cell.angle_gamma   90.00
#
_symmetry.space_group_name_H-M   'P 1'
#
loop_
_entity.id
_entity.type
_entity.pdbx_description
1 polymer ?
#
loop_
_entity_poly.entity_id
_entity_poly.type
_entity_poly.pdbx_seq_one_letter_code
_entity_poly.pdbx_strand_id
1 'polypeptide(L)'
;MKKYLSFFRLRFSMGLQYRTAAIAGMTTQFAWGIMEILVFRAFFAADPAAFPMSFEATASYIWLQQAFLAIFAAWLLEPEIFDCIVDGNVAYELCRPIRIYDMWFARSMTSRLSKVALRCFPIIAVALLLPRPYGICLPPSSRHFALFLITLALSFLVSVAFYMWIYVLTFYTISPMGLRIMVASVVEFFSGGGIPLPFFPEKVQRILELLPFASMQNVPLRVYSGSMSDAQMKSAIALQVLWLTVLVVLGRVMCRTAERRVTLQGG
;
A
#
# COMPACT_ATOMS: atom_id res chain seq x y z
N MET A 1 -17.30 15.15 -11.83
CA MET A 1 -16.27 15.44 -10.80
C MET A 1 -16.90 15.76 -9.43
N LYS A 2 -17.87 16.65 -9.31
CA LYS A 2 -18.49 17.03 -8.01
C LYS A 2 -19.03 15.84 -7.21
N LYS A 3 -19.66 14.83 -7.86
CA LYS A 3 -20.19 13.61 -7.20
C LYS A 3 -19.13 12.80 -6.47
N TYR A 4 -17.97 12.56 -7.12
CA TYR A 4 -16.85 11.82 -6.52
C TYR A 4 -16.19 12.58 -5.37
N LEU A 5 -16.08 13.91 -5.48
CA LEU A 5 -15.53 14.75 -4.41
C LEU A 5 -16.43 14.77 -3.17
N SER A 6 -17.76 14.87 -3.36
CA SER A 6 -18.71 14.79 -2.25
C SER A 6 -18.69 13.43 -1.57
N PHE A 7 -18.62 12.35 -2.36
CA PHE A 7 -18.47 10.99 -1.85
C PHE A 7 -17.17 10.82 -1.06
N PHE A 8 -16.04 11.32 -1.61
CA PHE A 8 -14.75 11.31 -0.95
C PHE A 8 -14.80 12.02 0.41
N ARG A 9 -15.33 13.26 0.44
CA ARG A 9 -15.44 14.04 1.69
C ARG A 9 -16.25 13.31 2.75
N LEU A 10 -17.42 12.78 2.36
CA LEU A 10 -18.30 12.05 3.29
C LEU A 10 -17.57 10.83 3.89
N ARG A 11 -17.00 9.97 3.04
CA ARG A 11 -16.32 8.75 3.47
C ARG A 11 -15.05 9.05 4.28
N PHE A 12 -14.30 10.09 3.91
CA PHE A 12 -13.12 10.52 4.64
C PHE A 12 -13.47 10.97 6.06
N SER A 13 -14.51 11.83 6.20
CA SER A 13 -14.99 12.28 7.51
C SER A 13 -15.50 11.11 8.37
N MET A 14 -16.21 10.15 7.77
CA MET A 14 -16.63 8.93 8.46
C MET A 14 -15.42 8.11 8.94
N GLY A 15 -14.40 7.95 8.10
CA GLY A 15 -13.17 7.23 8.45
C GLY A 15 -12.41 7.85 9.61
N LEU A 16 -12.42 9.19 9.75
CA LEU A 16 -11.77 9.90 10.85
C LEU A 16 -12.46 9.74 12.21
N GLN A 17 -13.71 9.22 12.25
CA GLN A 17 -14.43 8.97 13.50
C GLN A 17 -13.93 7.72 14.24
N TYR A 18 -13.25 6.79 13.56
CA TYR A 18 -12.76 5.54 14.15
C TYR A 18 -11.45 5.72 14.95
N ARG A 19 -11.43 6.67 15.89
CA ARG A 19 -10.23 7.04 16.65
C ARG A 19 -9.73 5.92 17.56
N THR A 20 -10.62 5.21 18.24
CA THR A 20 -10.25 4.08 19.12
C THR A 20 -9.58 2.94 18.37
N ALA A 21 -10.12 2.57 17.22
CA ALA A 21 -9.49 1.57 16.34
C ALA A 21 -8.15 2.06 15.76
N ALA A 22 -7.99 3.37 15.56
CA ALA A 22 -6.72 3.95 15.15
C ALA A 22 -5.66 3.83 16.26
N ILE A 23 -6.02 4.12 17.53
CA ILE A 23 -5.11 4.00 18.68
C ILE A 23 -4.66 2.54 18.84
N ALA A 24 -5.58 1.58 18.84
CA ALA A 24 -5.24 0.15 18.90
C ALA A 24 -4.29 -0.26 17.76
N GLY A 25 -4.57 0.20 16.53
CA GLY A 25 -3.70 -0.05 15.38
C GLY A 25 -2.31 0.59 15.50
N MET A 26 -2.20 1.78 16.08
CA MET A 26 -0.90 2.42 16.33
C MET A 26 -0.07 1.62 17.34
N THR A 27 -0.68 1.14 18.42
CA THR A 27 0.01 0.31 19.44
C THR A 27 0.62 -0.94 18.78
N THR A 28 -0.13 -1.63 17.93
CA THR A 28 0.40 -2.79 17.20
C THR A 28 1.52 -2.40 16.22
N GLN A 29 1.39 -1.28 15.53
CA GLN A 29 2.41 -0.78 14.60
C GLN A 29 3.71 -0.39 15.33
N PHE A 30 3.63 0.18 16.52
CA PHE A 30 4.81 0.43 17.36
C PHE A 30 5.48 -0.87 17.79
N ALA A 31 4.70 -1.84 18.27
CA ALA A 31 5.24 -3.13 18.69
C ALA A 31 5.94 -3.85 17.54
N TRP A 32 5.31 -3.91 16.37
CA TRP A 32 5.89 -4.50 15.16
C TRP A 32 7.13 -3.75 14.69
N GLY A 33 7.08 -2.42 14.62
CA GLY A 33 8.23 -1.61 14.19
C GLY A 33 9.45 -1.77 15.10
N ILE A 34 9.25 -1.75 16.42
CA ILE A 34 10.33 -1.97 17.38
C ILE A 34 10.88 -3.40 17.24
N MET A 35 10.02 -4.40 17.17
CA MET A 35 10.44 -5.80 17.03
C MET A 35 11.25 -6.00 15.75
N GLU A 36 10.79 -5.47 14.62
CA GLU A 36 11.48 -5.57 13.33
C GLU A 36 12.84 -4.88 13.37
N ILE A 37 12.94 -3.68 13.96
CA ILE A 37 14.21 -2.97 14.14
C ILE A 37 15.19 -3.77 15.02
N LEU A 38 14.70 -4.40 16.09
CA LEU A 38 15.57 -5.22 16.96
C LEU A 38 16.06 -6.47 16.25
N VAL A 39 15.24 -7.10 15.41
CA VAL A 39 15.64 -8.23 14.56
C VAL A 39 16.74 -7.80 13.59
N PHE A 40 16.54 -6.70 12.84
CA PHE A 40 17.58 -6.20 11.92
C PHE A 40 18.85 -5.75 12.65
N ARG A 41 18.73 -5.24 13.89
CA ARG A 41 19.89 -4.92 14.71
C ARG A 41 20.73 -6.16 15.05
N ALA A 42 20.06 -7.27 15.39
CA ALA A 42 20.78 -8.52 15.69
C ALA A 42 21.57 -9.01 14.46
N PHE A 43 20.98 -8.95 13.27
CA PHE A 43 21.68 -9.28 12.02
C PHE A 43 22.81 -8.31 11.71
N PHE A 44 22.58 -7.01 11.87
CA PHE A 44 23.62 -6.00 11.67
C PHE A 44 24.81 -6.16 12.61
N ALA A 45 24.56 -6.53 13.88
CA ALA A 45 25.62 -6.78 14.85
C ALA A 45 26.42 -8.05 14.54
N ALA A 46 25.80 -9.04 13.89
CA ALA A 46 26.48 -10.29 13.50
C ALA A 46 27.41 -10.07 12.30
N ASP A 47 26.99 -9.34 11.28
CA ASP A 47 27.82 -9.03 10.09
C ASP A 47 27.42 -7.67 9.48
N PRO A 48 28.02 -6.55 9.94
CA PRO A 48 27.76 -5.22 9.38
C PRO A 48 28.15 -5.08 7.91
N ALA A 49 29.13 -5.85 7.44
CA ALA A 49 29.64 -5.74 6.07
C ALA A 49 28.68 -6.36 5.03
N ALA A 50 27.90 -7.35 5.44
CA ALA A 50 26.88 -7.97 4.59
C ALA A 50 25.59 -7.15 4.47
N PHE A 51 25.45 -6.05 5.23
CA PHE A 51 24.24 -5.24 5.22
C PHE A 51 24.18 -4.36 3.96
N PRO A 52 23.09 -4.43 3.17
CA PRO A 52 23.00 -3.73 1.88
C PRO A 52 22.77 -2.21 2.02
N MET A 53 22.43 -1.76 3.22
CA MET A 53 22.16 -0.36 3.56
C MET A 53 22.53 -0.08 5.01
N SER A 54 22.76 1.19 5.40
CA SER A 54 23.08 1.51 6.79
C SER A 54 21.94 1.11 7.73
N PHE A 55 22.28 0.80 9.00
CA PHE A 55 21.25 0.47 9.99
C PHE A 55 20.27 1.62 10.20
N GLU A 56 20.72 2.87 10.19
CA GLU A 56 19.86 4.06 10.27
C GLU A 56 18.88 4.16 9.10
N ALA A 57 19.33 3.83 7.88
CA ALA A 57 18.48 3.79 6.71
C ALA A 57 17.43 2.66 6.82
N THR A 58 17.82 1.51 7.36
CA THR A 58 16.92 0.39 7.65
C THR A 58 15.86 0.76 8.70
N ALA A 59 16.26 1.40 9.80
CA ALA A 59 15.34 1.87 10.82
C ALA A 59 14.33 2.90 10.25
N SER A 60 14.82 3.83 9.43
CA SER A 60 13.96 4.81 8.75
C SER A 60 12.97 4.14 7.78
N TYR A 61 13.42 3.13 7.04
CA TYR A 61 12.56 2.32 6.16
C TYR A 61 11.43 1.67 6.96
N ILE A 62 11.74 1.00 8.08
CA ILE A 62 10.78 0.29 8.92
C ILE A 62 9.76 1.27 9.52
N TRP A 63 10.21 2.39 10.10
CA TRP A 63 9.28 3.36 10.68
C TRP A 63 8.33 3.97 9.65
N LEU A 64 8.82 4.28 8.45
CA LEU A 64 7.96 4.77 7.36
C LEU A 64 7.01 3.69 6.85
N GLN A 65 7.46 2.43 6.78
CA GLN A 65 6.60 1.29 6.49
C GLN A 65 5.44 1.22 7.49
N GLN A 66 5.72 1.32 8.78
CA GLN A 66 4.68 1.32 9.83
C GLN A 66 3.79 2.57 9.73
N ALA A 67 4.35 3.77 9.53
CA ALA A 67 3.59 5.01 9.42
C ALA A 67 2.60 5.00 8.23
N PHE A 68 2.99 4.43 7.10
CA PHE A 68 2.20 4.36 5.89
C PHE A 68 1.60 2.98 5.61
N LEU A 69 1.59 2.08 6.60
CA LEU A 69 1.11 0.70 6.49
C LEU A 69 -0.27 0.62 5.82
N ALA A 70 -1.19 1.53 6.15
CA ALA A 70 -2.53 1.53 5.58
C ALA A 70 -2.56 1.80 4.06
N ILE A 71 -1.51 2.38 3.48
CA ILE A 71 -1.35 2.49 2.02
C ILE A 71 -1.02 1.13 1.44
N PHE A 72 -0.06 0.43 2.04
CA PHE A 72 0.59 -0.74 1.45
C PHE A 72 -0.12 -2.04 1.75
N ALA A 73 -0.71 -2.18 2.95
CA ALA A 73 -1.25 -3.43 3.46
C ALA A 73 -2.37 -4.02 2.60
N ALA A 74 -2.16 -5.25 2.13
CA ALA A 74 -3.11 -5.99 1.32
C ALA A 74 -4.29 -6.55 2.12
N TRP A 75 -4.16 -6.73 3.43
CA TRP A 75 -5.26 -7.19 4.30
C TRP A 75 -6.27 -6.09 4.65
N LEU A 76 -5.95 -4.81 4.39
CA LEU A 76 -6.85 -3.68 4.61
C LEU A 76 -7.75 -3.43 3.38
N LEU A 77 -8.41 -4.48 2.91
CA LEU A 77 -9.42 -4.40 1.85
C LEU A 77 -10.79 -4.04 2.45
N GLU A 78 -11.67 -3.49 1.61
CA GLU A 78 -13.03 -3.08 2.00
C GLU A 78 -13.98 -4.29 2.02
N PRO A 79 -14.41 -4.80 3.20
CA PRO A 79 -15.28 -5.97 3.28
C PRO A 79 -16.60 -5.76 2.55
N GLU A 80 -17.18 -4.56 2.68
CA GLU A 80 -18.46 -4.20 2.06
C GLU A 80 -18.47 -4.33 0.53
N ILE A 81 -17.30 -4.25 -0.15
CA ILE A 81 -17.24 -4.49 -1.61
C ILE A 81 -17.36 -5.98 -1.90
N PHE A 82 -16.72 -6.83 -1.09
CA PHE A 82 -16.83 -8.28 -1.22
C PHE A 82 -18.24 -8.76 -0.93
N ASP A 83 -18.83 -8.27 0.16
CA ASP A 83 -20.21 -8.61 0.56
C ASP A 83 -21.19 -8.17 -0.53
N CYS A 84 -21.01 -6.97 -1.11
CA CYS A 84 -21.83 -6.47 -2.21
C CYS A 84 -21.80 -7.40 -3.44
N ILE A 85 -20.63 -8.01 -3.75
CA ILE A 85 -20.49 -8.94 -4.86
C ILE A 85 -21.10 -10.31 -4.53
N VAL A 86 -20.80 -10.84 -3.35
CA VAL A 86 -21.23 -12.18 -2.92
C VAL A 86 -22.75 -12.26 -2.72
N ASP A 87 -23.33 -11.22 -2.13
CA ASP A 87 -24.77 -11.14 -1.85
C ASP A 87 -25.60 -10.71 -3.07
N GLY A 88 -24.94 -10.43 -4.23
CA GLY A 88 -25.62 -9.96 -5.44
C GLY A 88 -26.07 -8.49 -5.37
N ASN A 89 -25.80 -7.79 -4.28
CA ASN A 89 -26.16 -6.37 -4.08
C ASN A 89 -25.47 -5.43 -5.08
N VAL A 90 -24.52 -5.91 -5.86
CA VAL A 90 -23.90 -5.18 -6.98
C VAL A 90 -24.93 -4.69 -8.00
N ALA A 91 -26.08 -5.36 -8.09
CA ALA A 91 -27.22 -4.95 -8.91
C ALA A 91 -27.68 -3.52 -8.58
N TYR A 92 -27.76 -3.18 -7.30
CA TYR A 92 -28.16 -1.83 -6.85
C TYR A 92 -27.11 -0.77 -7.18
N GLU A 93 -25.83 -1.15 -7.22
CA GLU A 93 -24.76 -0.24 -7.62
C GLU A 93 -24.75 0.00 -9.14
N LEU A 94 -25.14 -1.02 -9.94
CA LEU A 94 -25.30 -0.90 -11.40
C LEU A 94 -26.44 0.05 -11.80
N CYS A 95 -27.48 0.19 -10.98
CA CYS A 95 -28.57 1.14 -11.22
C CYS A 95 -28.16 2.60 -11.07
N ARG A 96 -27.01 2.90 -10.48
CA ARG A 96 -26.53 4.27 -10.28
C ARG A 96 -25.85 4.79 -11.55
N PRO A 97 -26.02 6.08 -11.91
CA PRO A 97 -25.38 6.68 -13.09
C PRO A 97 -23.89 6.99 -12.82
N ILE A 98 -23.15 6.03 -12.28
CA ILE A 98 -21.72 6.12 -11.92
C ILE A 98 -21.07 4.77 -12.25
N ARG A 99 -19.87 4.79 -12.81
CA ARG A 99 -19.12 3.56 -13.09
C ARG A 99 -18.69 2.91 -11.78
N ILE A 100 -18.98 1.64 -11.59
CA ILE A 100 -18.64 0.86 -10.38
C ILE A 100 -17.14 0.94 -10.09
N TYR A 101 -16.29 0.70 -11.09
CA TYR A 101 -14.84 0.76 -10.93
C TYR A 101 -14.36 2.08 -10.33
N ASP A 102 -14.82 3.22 -10.88
CA ASP A 102 -14.38 4.54 -10.42
C ASP A 102 -14.91 4.85 -9.00
N MET A 103 -16.09 4.35 -8.65
CA MET A 103 -16.67 4.50 -7.31
C MET A 103 -15.90 3.65 -6.27
N TRP A 104 -15.63 2.38 -6.58
CA TRP A 104 -14.87 1.51 -5.69
C TRP A 104 -13.42 1.96 -5.55
N PHE A 105 -12.83 2.49 -6.62
CA PHE A 105 -11.50 3.09 -6.58
C PHE A 105 -11.47 4.29 -5.62
N ALA A 106 -12.42 5.22 -5.75
CA ALA A 106 -12.54 6.37 -4.85
C ALA A 106 -12.79 5.94 -3.40
N ARG A 107 -13.59 4.88 -3.18
CA ARG A 107 -13.87 4.32 -1.86
C ARG A 107 -12.61 3.74 -1.23
N SER A 108 -11.86 2.90 -1.95
CA SER A 108 -10.61 2.32 -1.49
C SER A 108 -9.55 3.40 -1.19
N MET A 109 -9.44 4.42 -2.04
CA MET A 109 -8.58 5.58 -1.78
C MET A 109 -8.94 6.27 -0.47
N THR A 110 -10.21 6.58 -0.28
CA THR A 110 -10.68 7.35 0.87
C THR A 110 -10.45 6.60 2.19
N SER A 111 -10.78 5.31 2.22
CA SER A 111 -10.59 4.47 3.39
C SER A 111 -9.11 4.37 3.81
N ARG A 112 -8.21 4.21 2.85
CA ARG A 112 -6.77 4.16 3.13
C ARG A 112 -6.22 5.49 3.60
N LEU A 113 -6.61 6.60 2.95
CA LEU A 113 -6.17 7.94 3.34
C LEU A 113 -6.65 8.34 4.73
N SER A 114 -7.88 8.02 5.12
CA SER A 114 -8.38 8.30 6.47
C SER A 114 -7.62 7.53 7.55
N LYS A 115 -7.30 6.25 7.28
CA LYS A 115 -6.49 5.42 8.20
C LYS A 115 -5.06 5.96 8.32
N VAL A 116 -4.43 6.36 7.21
CA VAL A 116 -3.09 6.99 7.24
C VAL A 116 -3.12 8.31 8.01
N ALA A 117 -4.07 9.19 7.72
CA ALA A 117 -4.16 10.49 8.38
C ALA A 117 -4.26 10.38 9.91
N LEU A 118 -4.92 9.34 10.42
CA LEU A 118 -5.04 9.09 11.85
C LEU A 118 -3.77 8.52 12.51
N ARG A 119 -2.94 7.80 11.75
CA ARG A 119 -1.86 6.97 12.30
C ARG A 119 -0.46 7.47 11.96
N CYS A 120 -0.24 8.06 10.77
CA CYS A 120 1.11 8.41 10.32
C CYS A 120 1.78 9.46 11.20
N PHE A 121 1.05 10.51 11.61
CA PHE A 121 1.64 11.60 12.40
C PHE A 121 2.15 11.14 13.77
N PRO A 122 1.38 10.41 14.61
CA PRO A 122 1.88 9.92 15.88
C PRO A 122 3.07 8.97 15.74
N ILE A 123 3.05 8.07 14.72
CA ILE A 123 4.13 7.12 14.49
C ILE A 123 5.41 7.86 14.09
N ILE A 124 5.34 8.79 13.15
CA ILE A 124 6.50 9.59 12.72
C ILE A 124 7.01 10.44 13.89
N ALA A 125 6.12 11.06 14.67
CA ALA A 125 6.53 11.89 15.80
C ALA A 125 7.32 11.08 16.84
N VAL A 126 6.84 9.91 17.22
CA VAL A 126 7.57 9.02 18.15
C VAL A 126 8.89 8.55 17.55
N ALA A 127 8.88 8.14 16.28
CA ALA A 127 10.07 7.66 15.61
C ALA A 127 11.16 8.75 15.46
N LEU A 128 10.78 10.03 15.34
CA LEU A 128 11.72 11.16 15.34
C LEU A 128 12.31 11.46 16.73
N LEU A 129 11.59 11.11 17.81
CA LEU A 129 12.05 11.31 19.20
C LEU A 129 12.97 10.18 19.69
N LEU A 130 12.99 9.05 18.99
CA LEU A 130 13.85 7.93 19.35
C LEU A 130 15.33 8.28 19.11
N PRO A 131 16.24 7.82 20.01
CA PRO A 131 17.67 8.05 19.85
C PRO A 131 18.21 7.34 18.60
N ARG A 132 19.21 7.93 17.97
CA ARG A 132 19.94 7.25 16.89
C ARG A 132 20.65 6.00 17.43
N PRO A 133 20.70 4.94 16.69
CA PRO A 133 20.29 4.73 15.28
C PRO A 133 18.88 4.13 15.10
N TYR A 134 18.03 4.15 16.12
CA TYR A 134 16.73 3.46 16.14
C TYR A 134 15.55 4.28 15.59
N GLY A 135 15.71 5.60 15.51
CA GLY A 135 14.68 6.52 15.04
C GLY A 135 14.71 6.72 13.52
N ILE A 136 13.80 7.58 13.05
CA ILE A 136 13.83 8.06 11.66
C ILE A 136 14.94 9.09 11.50
N CYS A 137 15.80 8.92 10.51
CA CYS A 137 16.75 9.92 10.06
C CYS A 137 16.11 10.83 9.01
N LEU A 138 16.56 12.08 8.96
CA LEU A 138 16.13 12.99 7.91
C LEU A 138 16.62 12.48 6.53
N PRO A 139 15.86 12.73 5.47
CA PRO A 139 16.27 12.33 4.12
C PRO A 139 17.57 13.06 3.72
N PRO A 140 18.41 12.46 2.87
CA PRO A 140 19.74 13.00 2.52
C PRO A 140 19.70 14.43 1.94
N SER A 141 18.61 14.80 1.28
CA SER A 141 18.41 16.15 0.74
C SER A 141 16.92 16.47 0.57
N SER A 142 16.59 17.76 0.41
CA SER A 142 15.24 18.21 0.08
C SER A 142 14.70 17.59 -1.23
N ARG A 143 15.59 17.30 -2.19
CA ARG A 143 15.25 16.58 -3.42
C ARG A 143 14.75 15.15 -3.12
N HIS A 144 15.43 14.41 -2.25
CA HIS A 144 15.00 13.06 -1.83
C HIS A 144 13.64 13.13 -1.14
N PHE A 145 13.40 14.13 -0.31
CA PHE A 145 12.10 14.31 0.32
C PHE A 145 10.99 14.61 -0.69
N ALA A 146 11.23 15.49 -1.66
CA ALA A 146 10.26 15.77 -2.72
C ALA A 146 9.96 14.52 -3.58
N LEU A 147 11.02 13.79 -3.96
CA LEU A 147 10.85 12.52 -4.71
C LEU A 147 10.15 11.45 -3.89
N PHE A 148 10.40 11.38 -2.57
CA PHE A 148 9.65 10.51 -1.67
C PHE A 148 8.15 10.82 -1.70
N LEU A 149 7.74 12.08 -1.62
CA LEU A 149 6.31 12.44 -1.66
C LEU A 149 5.68 12.06 -3.00
N ILE A 150 6.38 12.27 -4.12
CA ILE A 150 5.92 11.89 -5.46
C ILE A 150 5.78 10.37 -5.56
N THR A 151 6.83 9.63 -5.19
CA THR A 151 6.82 8.16 -5.26
C THR A 151 5.83 7.55 -4.27
N LEU A 152 5.60 8.15 -3.11
CA LEU A 152 4.57 7.73 -2.15
C LEU A 152 3.17 7.92 -2.72
N ALA A 153 2.90 9.04 -3.38
CA ALA A 153 1.62 9.27 -4.05
C ALA A 153 1.39 8.27 -5.20
N LEU A 154 2.42 7.99 -6.00
CA LEU A 154 2.35 6.96 -7.04
C LEU A 154 2.16 5.57 -6.44
N SER A 155 2.89 5.20 -5.39
CA SER A 155 2.73 3.94 -4.65
C SER A 155 1.30 3.76 -4.12
N PHE A 156 0.72 4.81 -3.58
CA PHE A 156 -0.66 4.80 -3.14
C PHE A 156 -1.63 4.47 -4.28
N LEU A 157 -1.47 5.13 -5.42
CA LEU A 157 -2.33 4.89 -6.59
C LEU A 157 -2.12 3.50 -7.19
N VAL A 158 -0.87 3.01 -7.26
CA VAL A 158 -0.54 1.65 -7.72
C VAL A 158 -1.16 0.61 -6.78
N SER A 159 -1.05 0.79 -5.46
CA SER A 159 -1.64 -0.11 -4.47
C SER A 159 -3.16 -0.18 -4.61
N VAL A 160 -3.83 0.97 -4.70
CA VAL A 160 -5.29 1.00 -4.91
C VAL A 160 -5.66 0.33 -6.23
N ALA A 161 -4.95 0.63 -7.33
CA ALA A 161 -5.21 0.02 -8.63
C ALA A 161 -5.01 -1.50 -8.61
N PHE A 162 -4.01 -2.00 -7.89
CA PHE A 162 -3.76 -3.42 -7.70
C PHE A 162 -4.89 -4.08 -6.90
N TYR A 163 -5.34 -3.46 -5.80
CA TYR A 163 -6.41 -4.00 -4.97
C TYR A 163 -7.78 -4.00 -5.68
N MET A 164 -7.98 -3.11 -6.63
CA MET A 164 -9.16 -3.16 -7.51
C MET A 164 -9.26 -4.48 -8.27
N TRP A 165 -8.12 -5.08 -8.66
CA TRP A 165 -8.11 -6.39 -9.31
C TRP A 165 -8.66 -7.48 -8.41
N ILE A 166 -8.37 -7.43 -7.10
CA ILE A 166 -8.87 -8.42 -6.13
C ILE A 166 -10.40 -8.33 -6.04
N TYR A 167 -10.95 -7.12 -5.99
CA TYR A 167 -12.41 -6.95 -6.01
C TYR A 167 -13.03 -7.48 -7.32
N VAL A 168 -12.42 -7.17 -8.46
CA VAL A 168 -12.94 -7.65 -9.76
C VAL A 168 -12.78 -9.16 -9.90
N LEU A 169 -11.68 -9.75 -9.44
CA LEU A 169 -11.48 -11.20 -9.44
C LEU A 169 -12.51 -11.95 -8.59
N THR A 170 -13.10 -11.29 -7.59
CA THR A 170 -14.15 -11.89 -6.77
C THR A 170 -15.39 -12.28 -7.58
N PHE A 171 -15.69 -11.61 -8.69
CA PHE A 171 -16.77 -12.02 -9.59
C PHE A 171 -16.55 -13.40 -10.22
N TYR A 172 -15.31 -13.89 -10.23
CA TYR A 172 -14.92 -15.15 -10.86
C TYR A 172 -14.56 -16.23 -9.85
N THR A 173 -14.62 -15.94 -8.55
CA THR A 173 -14.22 -16.86 -7.48
C THR A 173 -15.41 -17.19 -6.59
N ILE A 174 -15.46 -18.45 -6.12
CA ILE A 174 -16.51 -18.91 -5.17
C ILE A 174 -16.27 -18.33 -3.78
N SER A 175 -15.01 -18.18 -3.38
CA SER A 175 -14.64 -17.69 -2.04
C SER A 175 -13.68 -16.50 -2.10
N PRO A 176 -14.14 -15.30 -1.74
CA PRO A 176 -13.27 -14.13 -1.63
C PRO A 176 -12.17 -14.28 -0.59
N MET A 177 -12.42 -15.09 0.46
CA MET A 177 -11.48 -15.25 1.58
C MET A 177 -10.18 -15.89 1.14
N GLY A 178 -10.23 -16.97 0.34
CA GLY A 178 -9.04 -17.63 -0.20
C GLY A 178 -8.20 -16.68 -1.07
N LEU A 179 -8.87 -15.93 -1.96
CA LEU A 179 -8.22 -14.92 -2.81
C LEU A 179 -7.53 -13.84 -1.96
N ARG A 180 -8.20 -13.33 -0.93
CA ARG A 180 -7.66 -12.29 -0.04
C ARG A 180 -6.40 -12.76 0.70
N ILE A 181 -6.43 -13.96 1.28
CA ILE A 181 -5.29 -14.53 2.01
C ILE A 181 -4.11 -14.74 1.07
N MET A 182 -4.33 -15.39 -0.07
CA MET A 182 -3.29 -15.64 -1.06
C MET A 182 -2.62 -14.35 -1.53
N VAL A 183 -3.43 -13.35 -1.91
CA VAL A 183 -2.88 -12.07 -2.40
C VAL A 183 -2.18 -11.30 -1.29
N ALA A 184 -2.70 -11.31 -0.07
CA ALA A 184 -2.05 -10.65 1.07
C ALA A 184 -0.65 -11.23 1.30
N SER A 185 -0.49 -12.56 1.28
CA SER A 185 0.80 -13.23 1.45
C SER A 185 1.78 -12.91 0.30
N VAL A 186 1.29 -12.91 -0.93
CA VAL A 186 2.10 -12.57 -2.11
C VAL A 186 2.57 -11.12 -2.05
N VAL A 187 1.67 -10.20 -1.78
CA VAL A 187 2.02 -8.76 -1.67
C VAL A 187 3.00 -8.54 -0.54
N GLU A 188 2.76 -9.10 0.65
CA GLU A 188 3.64 -8.93 1.81
C GLU A 188 5.08 -9.36 1.51
N PHE A 189 5.25 -10.50 0.86
CA PHE A 189 6.57 -11.03 0.52
C PHE A 189 7.26 -10.23 -0.60
N PHE A 190 6.54 -9.94 -1.68
CA PHE A 190 7.16 -9.36 -2.88
C PHE A 190 7.24 -7.82 -2.87
N SER A 191 6.52 -7.13 -1.99
CA SER A 191 6.59 -5.67 -1.86
C SER A 191 7.73 -5.19 -0.95
N GLY A 192 8.35 -6.09 -0.19
CA GLY A 192 9.31 -5.74 0.84
C GLY A 192 8.65 -5.43 2.19
N GLY A 193 7.43 -5.94 2.43
CA GLY A 193 6.69 -5.75 3.66
C GLY A 193 7.25 -6.52 4.84
N GLY A 194 7.69 -7.77 4.63
CA GLY A 194 8.32 -8.57 5.67
C GLY A 194 9.84 -8.40 5.70
N ILE A 195 10.48 -8.34 4.53
CA ILE A 195 11.92 -8.14 4.38
C ILE A 195 12.13 -7.10 3.28
N PRO A 196 12.79 -5.95 3.56
CA PRO A 196 13.07 -4.94 2.54
C PRO A 196 13.82 -5.54 1.34
N LEU A 197 13.44 -5.18 0.12
CA LEU A 197 13.98 -5.79 -1.10
C LEU A 197 15.52 -5.76 -1.23
N PRO A 198 16.25 -4.75 -0.72
CA PRO A 198 17.71 -4.76 -0.76
C PRO A 198 18.36 -5.96 -0.06
N PHE A 199 17.67 -6.63 0.88
CA PHE A 199 18.19 -7.81 1.59
C PHE A 199 18.07 -9.10 0.80
N PHE A 200 17.40 -9.09 -0.36
CA PHE A 200 17.36 -10.26 -1.24
C PHE A 200 18.63 -10.34 -2.11
N PRO A 201 19.04 -11.55 -2.54
CA PRO A 201 20.13 -11.72 -3.50
C PRO A 201 19.90 -10.87 -4.76
N GLU A 202 20.96 -10.27 -5.33
CA GLU A 202 20.84 -9.31 -6.44
C GLU A 202 19.97 -9.80 -7.61
N LYS A 203 20.08 -11.07 -7.99
CA LYS A 203 19.29 -11.65 -9.10
C LYS A 203 17.79 -11.63 -8.78
N VAL A 204 17.43 -11.98 -7.55
CA VAL A 204 16.04 -11.99 -7.08
C VAL A 204 15.53 -10.55 -6.95
N GLN A 205 16.32 -9.67 -6.32
CA GLN A 205 15.99 -8.26 -6.17
C GLN A 205 15.66 -7.60 -7.52
N ARG A 206 16.49 -7.80 -8.55
CA ARG A 206 16.26 -7.26 -9.91
C ARG A 206 14.94 -7.70 -10.51
N ILE A 207 14.56 -8.97 -10.31
CA ILE A 207 13.27 -9.49 -10.79
C ILE A 207 12.12 -8.84 -10.01
N LEU A 208 12.23 -8.78 -8.67
CA LEU A 208 11.21 -8.21 -7.82
C LEU A 208 10.99 -6.72 -8.09
N GLU A 209 12.05 -5.96 -8.35
CA GLU A 209 11.99 -4.54 -8.68
C GLU A 209 11.23 -4.24 -9.98
N LEU A 210 11.15 -5.20 -10.91
CA LEU A 210 10.36 -5.07 -12.14
C LEU A 210 8.86 -5.32 -11.92
N LEU A 211 8.49 -6.00 -10.84
CA LEU A 211 7.10 -6.34 -10.56
C LEU A 211 6.32 -5.15 -9.94
N PRO A 212 4.98 -5.14 -10.05
CA PRO A 212 4.17 -4.05 -9.46
C PRO A 212 4.31 -3.94 -7.95
N PHE A 213 4.66 -5.03 -7.28
CA PHE A 213 4.78 -5.09 -5.82
C PHE A 213 5.85 -4.16 -5.27
N ALA A 214 7.04 -4.11 -5.89
CA ALA A 214 8.10 -3.17 -5.52
C ALA A 214 7.65 -1.71 -5.64
N SER A 215 6.83 -1.41 -6.65
CA SER A 215 6.24 -0.09 -6.88
C SER A 215 5.24 0.33 -5.80
N MET A 216 4.67 -0.64 -5.06
CA MET A 216 3.67 -0.38 -4.02
C MET A 216 4.30 0.13 -2.71
N GLN A 217 5.44 -0.41 -2.28
CA GLN A 217 6.02 -0.10 -0.97
C GLN A 217 7.51 0.22 -1.02
N ASN A 218 8.32 -0.64 -1.65
CA ASN A 218 9.77 -0.56 -1.58
C ASN A 218 10.33 0.76 -2.15
N VAL A 219 9.76 1.26 -3.25
CA VAL A 219 10.29 2.45 -3.95
C VAL A 219 10.29 3.71 -3.07
N PRO A 220 9.16 4.19 -2.51
CA PRO A 220 9.19 5.42 -1.72
C PRO A 220 10.07 5.30 -0.48
N LEU A 221 10.09 4.14 0.18
CA LEU A 221 10.86 3.95 1.39
C LEU A 221 12.36 3.98 1.13
N ARG A 222 12.82 3.39 0.02
CA ARG A 222 14.22 3.47 -0.42
C ARG A 222 14.63 4.85 -0.91
N VAL A 223 13.73 5.57 -1.56
CA VAL A 223 13.98 6.96 -1.96
C VAL A 223 14.20 7.85 -0.74
N TYR A 224 13.36 7.69 0.29
CA TYR A 224 13.51 8.45 1.54
C TYR A 224 14.83 8.13 2.26
N SER A 225 15.17 6.84 2.38
CA SER A 225 16.38 6.38 3.08
C SER A 225 17.68 6.66 2.30
N GLY A 226 17.60 7.18 1.06
CA GLY A 226 18.77 7.46 0.24
C GLY A 226 19.50 6.21 -0.27
N SER A 227 18.86 5.05 -0.23
CA SER A 227 19.45 3.77 -0.64
C SER A 227 19.29 3.48 -2.15
N MET A 228 18.90 4.47 -2.95
CA MET A 228 18.78 4.38 -4.41
C MET A 228 19.64 5.42 -5.12
N SER A 229 20.32 5.01 -6.19
CA SER A 229 21.00 5.94 -7.08
C SER A 229 20.00 6.76 -7.92
N ASP A 230 20.43 7.88 -8.48
CA ASP A 230 19.60 8.73 -9.35
C ASP A 230 19.03 7.97 -10.56
N ALA A 231 19.80 7.07 -11.14
CA ALA A 231 19.35 6.24 -12.26
C ALA A 231 18.25 5.26 -11.82
N GLN A 232 18.44 4.61 -10.67
CA GLN A 232 17.43 3.71 -10.08
C GLN A 232 16.13 4.45 -9.74
N MET A 233 16.21 5.65 -9.16
CA MET A 233 15.02 6.45 -8.84
C MET A 233 14.23 6.81 -10.10
N LYS A 234 14.87 7.23 -11.19
CA LYS A 234 14.20 7.51 -12.47
C LYS A 234 13.53 6.29 -13.05
N SER A 235 14.20 5.14 -13.06
CA SER A 235 13.65 3.87 -13.54
C SER A 235 12.46 3.42 -12.68
N ALA A 236 12.56 3.53 -11.36
CA ALA A 236 11.50 3.16 -10.43
C ALA A 236 10.24 4.03 -10.60
N ILE A 237 10.40 5.35 -10.80
CA ILE A 237 9.27 6.24 -11.08
C ILE A 237 8.61 5.88 -12.42
N ALA A 238 9.40 5.60 -13.46
CA ALA A 238 8.87 5.17 -14.74
C ALA A 238 8.07 3.85 -14.63
N LEU A 239 8.57 2.88 -13.85
CA LEU A 239 7.87 1.64 -13.55
C LEU A 239 6.58 1.87 -12.74
N GLN A 240 6.58 2.77 -11.76
CA GLN A 240 5.36 3.14 -11.02
C GLN A 240 4.28 3.70 -11.96
N VAL A 241 4.64 4.59 -12.88
CA VAL A 241 3.71 5.16 -13.86
C VAL A 241 3.22 4.09 -14.84
N LEU A 242 4.12 3.23 -15.32
CA LEU A 242 3.77 2.09 -16.18
C LEU A 242 2.76 1.17 -15.49
N TRP A 243 3.09 0.69 -14.28
CA TRP A 243 2.21 -0.22 -13.54
C TRP A 243 0.87 0.41 -13.18
N LEU A 244 0.87 1.68 -12.77
CA LEU A 244 -0.38 2.41 -12.53
C LEU A 244 -1.27 2.40 -13.77
N THR A 245 -0.70 2.72 -14.93
CA THR A 245 -1.44 2.74 -16.19
C THR A 245 -1.97 1.37 -16.57
N VAL A 246 -1.11 0.35 -16.54
CA VAL A 246 -1.47 -1.04 -16.86
C VAL A 246 -2.58 -1.55 -15.94
N LEU A 247 -2.41 -1.38 -14.62
CA LEU A 247 -3.36 -1.87 -13.62
C LEU A 247 -4.73 -1.18 -13.74
N VAL A 248 -4.75 0.14 -13.96
CA VAL A 248 -6.01 0.88 -14.12
C VAL A 248 -6.71 0.51 -15.41
N VAL A 249 -5.99 0.43 -16.53
CA VAL A 249 -6.59 0.11 -17.83
C VAL A 249 -7.15 -1.31 -17.84
N LEU A 250 -6.33 -2.29 -17.46
CA LEU A 250 -6.77 -3.69 -17.42
C LEU A 250 -7.85 -3.91 -16.37
N GLY A 251 -7.75 -3.27 -15.18
CA GLY A 251 -8.76 -3.36 -14.13
C GLY A 251 -10.13 -2.84 -14.60
N ARG A 252 -10.16 -1.74 -15.36
CA ARG A 252 -11.39 -1.22 -15.98
C ARG A 252 -11.98 -2.16 -17.03
N VAL A 253 -11.13 -2.75 -17.86
CA VAL A 253 -11.57 -3.73 -18.87
C VAL A 253 -12.15 -4.97 -18.20
N MET A 254 -11.46 -5.51 -17.20
CA MET A 254 -11.93 -6.68 -16.45
C MET A 254 -13.25 -6.39 -15.73
N CYS A 255 -13.37 -5.22 -15.08
CA CYS A 255 -14.60 -4.82 -14.39
C CYS A 255 -15.78 -4.76 -15.37
N ARG A 256 -15.63 -4.12 -16.52
CA ARG A 256 -16.67 -4.08 -17.56
C ARG A 256 -17.07 -5.48 -18.07
N THR A 257 -16.11 -6.39 -18.16
CA THR A 257 -16.37 -7.77 -18.58
C THR A 257 -17.12 -8.52 -17.49
N ALA A 258 -16.77 -8.29 -16.22
CA ALA A 258 -17.47 -8.86 -15.06
C ALA A 258 -18.90 -8.35 -14.95
N GLU A 259 -19.11 -7.03 -15.10
CA GLU A 259 -20.45 -6.41 -15.09
C GLU A 259 -21.42 -7.04 -16.09
N ARG A 260 -20.95 -7.42 -17.28
CA ARG A 260 -21.76 -8.06 -18.33
C ARG A 260 -22.16 -9.51 -18.01
N ARG A 261 -21.48 -10.16 -17.04
CA ARG A 261 -21.74 -11.54 -16.63
C ARG A 261 -22.62 -11.64 -15.39
N VAL A 262 -22.92 -10.51 -14.74
CA VAL A 262 -23.81 -10.48 -13.59
C VAL A 262 -25.22 -10.78 -14.07
N THR A 263 -25.72 -11.98 -13.75
CA THR A 263 -27.13 -12.35 -13.91
C THR A 263 -27.88 -11.88 -12.68
N LEU A 264 -28.83 -10.98 -12.86
CA LEU A 264 -29.70 -10.56 -11.78
C LEU A 264 -30.72 -11.68 -11.51
N GLN A 265 -30.60 -12.35 -10.36
CA GLN A 265 -31.66 -13.26 -9.89
C GLN A 265 -32.83 -12.39 -9.45
N GLY A 266 -33.96 -12.50 -10.12
CA GLY A 266 -35.19 -11.79 -9.76
C GLY A 266 -35.93 -11.14 -10.94
N GLY A 267 -35.68 -11.58 -12.18
CA GLY A 267 -36.52 -11.27 -13.35
C GLY A 267 -37.51 -12.38 -13.60
#